data_6cc3f314564a74a5882b0b963611182c
#
_entry.id   6cc3f314564a74a5882b0b963611182c
#
_cell.length_a   1.000
_cell.length_b   1.000
_cell.length_c   1.000
_cell.angle_alpha   90.00
_cell.angle_beta   90.00
_cell.angle_gamma   90.00
#
_symmetry.space_group_name_H-M   'P 1'
#
loop_
_entity.id
_entity.type
_entity.pdbx_description
1 polymer ?
#
loop_
_entity_poly.entity_id
_entity_poly.type
_entity_poly.pdbx_seq_one_letter_code
_entity_poly.pdbx_strand_id
1 'polypeptide(L)'
;MLTPMLARLRRRYPEAEIVMTVSRGQLPLYAPRPYGVVALAYDSRDPRSAKQLLELDPFDLALVPGDNRHAMLAHALGSRWVIALADARPGWKSRLADELVPVPAEPTALSDMFALLAGAQDDAVFEPDDWPRPESAPFELPQSDYVVLHVDAGSPLRFWQPHKWLKVADALASKGLEVVFCTGPGEEHMVEAIDPERRYQSYAGILDLPQLWQLLERARLLVCLDSGASHLAKLARTPSVVLYGPGSPVLFGPGRFWRGHPYRAVTIADFPCRDQKMVFKSEMNWVRRCQRTPRECPAPACMHAIDVEAVLASCGELLR
;
A
#
# COMPACT_ATOMS: atom_id res chain seq x y z
N MET A 1 5.10 -0.15 -0.31
CA MET A 1 5.49 -1.27 0.61
C MET A 1 6.94 -1.68 0.48
N LEU A 2 7.51 -1.74 -0.74
CA LEU A 2 8.92 -2.14 -0.94
C LEU A 2 9.94 -1.02 -0.74
N THR A 3 9.51 0.21 -0.51
CA THR A 3 10.39 1.38 -0.33
C THR A 3 11.54 1.17 0.67
N PRO A 4 11.30 0.61 1.88
CA PRO A 4 12.40 0.37 2.83
C PRO A 4 13.43 -0.63 2.32
N MET A 5 12.98 -1.64 1.56
CA MET A 5 13.87 -2.62 0.93
C MET A 5 14.75 -1.96 -0.14
N LEU A 6 14.15 -1.11 -1.00
CA LEU A 6 14.88 -0.37 -2.03
C LEU A 6 15.91 0.60 -1.44
N ALA A 7 15.52 1.35 -0.43
CA ALA A 7 16.41 2.25 0.30
C ALA A 7 17.62 1.50 0.89
N ARG A 8 17.38 0.33 1.49
CA ARG A 8 18.44 -0.51 2.05
C ARG A 8 19.34 -1.12 0.99
N LEU A 9 18.76 -1.61 -0.13
CA LEU A 9 19.54 -2.10 -1.26
C LEU A 9 20.46 -1.03 -1.82
N ARG A 10 19.98 0.19 -2.05
CA ARG A 10 20.81 1.27 -2.59
C ARG A 10 21.95 1.63 -1.66
N ARG A 11 21.72 1.66 -0.36
CA ARG A 11 22.80 1.93 0.62
C ARG A 11 23.82 0.81 0.69
N ARG A 12 23.36 -0.44 0.62
CA ARG A 12 24.25 -1.61 0.67
C ARG A 12 25.07 -1.79 -0.60
N TYR A 13 24.49 -1.44 -1.73
CA TYR A 13 25.06 -1.58 -3.06
C TYR A 13 24.91 -0.27 -3.86
N PRO A 14 25.74 0.76 -3.55
CA PRO A 14 25.58 2.11 -4.13
C PRO A 14 25.65 2.13 -5.66
N GLU A 15 26.47 1.26 -6.27
CA GLU A 15 26.70 1.22 -7.71
C GLU A 15 25.88 0.14 -8.44
N ALA A 16 25.07 -0.63 -7.72
CA ALA A 16 24.31 -1.71 -8.35
C ALA A 16 23.20 -1.16 -9.26
N GLU A 17 22.98 -1.82 -10.38
CA GLU A 17 21.76 -1.69 -11.14
C GLU A 17 20.63 -2.44 -10.40
N ILE A 18 19.54 -1.73 -10.09
CA ILE A 18 18.39 -2.29 -9.39
C ILE A 18 17.21 -2.34 -10.35
N VAL A 19 16.78 -3.52 -10.72
CA VAL A 19 15.59 -3.74 -11.55
C VAL A 19 14.45 -4.24 -10.66
N MET A 20 13.26 -3.69 -10.85
CA MET A 20 12.07 -4.09 -10.09
C MET A 20 10.88 -4.34 -11.01
N THR A 21 10.18 -5.43 -10.81
CA THR A 21 8.93 -5.72 -11.51
C THR A 21 7.75 -5.05 -10.80
N VAL A 22 6.91 -4.36 -11.57
CA VAL A 22 5.71 -3.67 -11.09
C VAL A 22 4.52 -3.93 -12.01
N SER A 23 3.30 -3.65 -11.56
CA SER A 23 2.15 -3.60 -12.47
C SER A 23 2.27 -2.40 -13.43
N ARG A 24 1.71 -2.51 -14.64
CA ARG A 24 1.78 -1.44 -15.65
C ARG A 24 1.31 -0.09 -15.11
N GLY A 25 0.22 -0.07 -14.33
CA GLY A 25 -0.30 1.17 -13.75
C GLY A 25 0.62 1.84 -12.72
N GLN A 26 1.59 1.10 -12.16
CA GLN A 26 2.56 1.64 -11.20
C GLN A 26 3.82 2.20 -11.85
N LEU A 27 4.09 1.89 -13.13
CA LEU A 27 5.31 2.36 -13.82
C LEU A 27 5.54 3.87 -13.71
N PRO A 28 4.51 4.75 -13.86
CA PRO A 28 4.73 6.19 -13.79
C PRO A 28 5.30 6.66 -12.44
N LEU A 29 5.03 5.96 -11.34
CA LEU A 29 5.59 6.29 -10.03
C LEU A 29 7.12 6.13 -9.97
N TYR A 30 7.68 5.30 -10.85
CA TYR A 30 9.11 5.00 -10.92
C TYR A 30 9.85 5.78 -12.03
N ALA A 31 9.15 6.64 -12.77
CA ALA A 31 9.77 7.49 -13.81
C ALA A 31 10.94 8.32 -13.26
N PRO A 32 10.89 8.92 -12.06
CA PRO A 32 12.02 9.64 -11.48
C PRO A 32 13.16 8.74 -10.95
N ARG A 33 13.07 7.41 -11.13
CA ARG A 33 14.04 6.40 -10.69
C ARG A 33 14.40 6.50 -9.19
N PRO A 34 13.42 6.42 -8.29
CA PRO A 34 13.67 6.46 -6.87
C PRO A 34 14.69 5.39 -6.48
N TYR A 35 15.65 5.73 -5.64
CA TYR A 35 16.77 4.84 -5.27
C TYR A 35 17.54 4.28 -6.49
N GLY A 36 17.48 4.92 -7.66
CA GLY A 36 18.09 4.46 -8.90
C GLY A 36 17.42 3.21 -9.51
N VAL A 37 16.18 2.91 -9.13
CA VAL A 37 15.46 1.71 -9.60
C VAL A 37 14.97 1.88 -11.02
N VAL A 38 15.20 0.86 -11.85
CA VAL A 38 14.57 0.65 -13.15
C VAL A 38 13.35 -0.25 -12.97
N ALA A 39 12.14 0.30 -13.15
CA ALA A 39 10.92 -0.47 -13.03
C ALA A 39 10.47 -1.02 -14.38
N LEU A 40 10.11 -2.31 -14.41
CA LEU A 40 9.61 -3.00 -15.60
C LEU A 40 8.22 -3.57 -15.34
N ALA A 41 7.32 -3.43 -16.32
CA ALA A 41 5.98 -3.98 -16.22
C ALA A 41 6.02 -5.50 -16.27
N TYR A 42 5.42 -6.15 -15.27
CA TYR A 42 5.25 -7.60 -15.24
C TYR A 42 3.87 -7.99 -14.70
N ASP A 43 3.20 -8.89 -15.41
CA ASP A 43 1.98 -9.55 -14.96
C ASP A 43 2.16 -11.07 -15.04
N SER A 44 2.14 -11.74 -13.92
CA SER A 44 2.28 -13.21 -13.84
C SER A 44 1.17 -13.98 -14.57
N ARG A 45 0.08 -13.32 -14.96
CA ARG A 45 -1.02 -13.90 -15.74
C ARG A 45 -0.83 -13.76 -17.26
N ASP A 46 0.09 -12.87 -17.70
CA ASP A 46 0.47 -12.72 -19.10
C ASP A 46 1.94 -13.11 -19.31
N PRO A 47 2.23 -14.33 -19.79
CA PRO A 47 3.60 -14.77 -20.01
C PRO A 47 4.39 -13.87 -20.96
N ARG A 48 3.73 -13.14 -21.86
CA ARG A 48 4.39 -12.20 -22.78
C ARG A 48 5.04 -11.04 -22.06
N SER A 49 4.52 -10.68 -20.86
CA SER A 49 5.12 -9.63 -20.03
C SER A 49 6.50 -10.01 -19.49
N ALA A 50 6.85 -11.30 -19.48
CA ALA A 50 8.18 -11.76 -19.09
C ALA A 50 9.24 -11.57 -20.17
N LYS A 51 8.85 -11.32 -21.45
CA LYS A 51 9.80 -11.25 -22.56
C LYS A 51 10.90 -10.22 -22.31
N GLN A 52 10.52 -9.01 -21.90
CA GLN A 52 11.49 -7.93 -21.60
C GLN A 52 12.44 -8.28 -20.44
N LEU A 53 12.02 -9.14 -19.51
CA LEU A 53 12.87 -9.59 -18.40
C LEU A 53 13.89 -10.63 -18.87
N LEU A 54 13.52 -11.45 -19.86
CA LEU A 54 14.41 -12.47 -20.44
C LEU A 54 15.45 -11.89 -21.38
N GLU A 55 15.32 -10.63 -21.78
CA GLU A 55 16.29 -9.88 -22.60
C GLU A 55 17.36 -9.18 -21.75
N LEU A 56 17.23 -9.21 -20.41
CA LEU A 56 18.23 -8.64 -19.49
C LEU A 56 19.39 -9.60 -19.25
N ASP A 57 20.53 -9.02 -18.88
CA ASP A 57 21.66 -9.80 -18.40
C ASP A 57 21.33 -10.54 -17.09
N PRO A 58 21.97 -11.67 -16.80
CA PRO A 58 21.78 -12.40 -15.56
C PRO A 58 22.05 -11.54 -14.32
N PHE A 59 21.23 -11.69 -13.29
CA PHE A 59 21.34 -10.94 -12.04
C PHE A 59 22.31 -11.63 -11.04
N ASP A 60 23.11 -10.85 -10.32
CA ASP A 60 23.91 -11.38 -9.21
C ASP A 60 23.01 -11.74 -8.01
N LEU A 61 21.94 -10.97 -7.79
CA LEU A 61 21.06 -11.13 -6.64
C LEU A 61 19.60 -10.90 -7.03
N ALA A 62 18.71 -11.79 -6.60
CA ALA A 62 17.26 -11.59 -6.67
C ALA A 62 16.63 -11.63 -5.27
N LEU A 63 15.80 -10.64 -4.96
CA LEU A 63 14.98 -10.61 -3.74
C LEU A 63 13.54 -10.96 -4.08
N VAL A 64 12.96 -11.89 -3.34
CA VAL A 64 11.59 -12.38 -3.54
C VAL A 64 10.71 -11.98 -2.35
N PRO A 65 10.17 -10.75 -2.33
CA PRO A 65 9.27 -10.29 -1.27
C PRO A 65 7.86 -10.83 -1.52
N GLY A 66 7.44 -11.88 -0.85
CA GLY A 66 6.08 -12.37 -0.95
C GLY A 66 5.96 -13.88 -1.20
N ASP A 67 5.34 -14.32 -2.30
CA ASP A 67 5.22 -15.75 -2.58
C ASP A 67 6.52 -16.30 -3.20
N ASN A 68 7.17 -17.23 -2.48
CA ASN A 68 8.45 -17.82 -2.88
C ASN A 68 8.40 -18.58 -4.22
N ARG A 69 7.22 -18.79 -4.83
CA ARG A 69 7.13 -19.31 -6.21
C ARG A 69 7.87 -18.43 -7.22
N HIS A 70 7.99 -17.14 -6.94
CA HIS A 70 8.72 -16.21 -7.82
C HIS A 70 10.24 -16.47 -7.86
N ALA A 71 10.78 -17.30 -6.97
CA ALA A 71 12.16 -17.80 -7.09
C ALA A 71 12.37 -18.58 -8.40
N MET A 72 11.33 -19.24 -8.93
CA MET A 72 11.39 -19.88 -10.26
C MET A 72 11.68 -18.86 -11.37
N LEU A 73 11.03 -17.70 -11.33
CA LEU A 73 11.28 -16.64 -12.29
C LEU A 73 12.70 -16.09 -12.12
N ALA A 74 13.15 -15.87 -10.88
CA ALA A 74 14.49 -15.38 -10.60
C ALA A 74 15.57 -16.31 -11.22
N HIS A 75 15.44 -17.62 -11.06
CA HIS A 75 16.36 -18.58 -11.68
C HIS A 75 16.23 -18.62 -13.19
N ALA A 76 15.02 -18.54 -13.74
CA ALA A 76 14.80 -18.48 -15.18
C ALA A 76 15.43 -17.22 -15.84
N LEU A 77 15.60 -16.15 -15.06
CA LEU A 77 16.32 -14.93 -15.44
C LEU A 77 17.84 -15.02 -15.16
N GLY A 78 18.35 -16.18 -14.80
CA GLY A 78 19.77 -16.40 -14.56
C GLY A 78 20.32 -15.80 -13.26
N SER A 79 19.47 -15.54 -12.26
CA SER A 79 19.93 -15.01 -10.97
C SER A 79 20.88 -15.99 -10.27
N ARG A 80 22.04 -15.49 -9.83
CA ARG A 80 23.09 -16.28 -9.16
C ARG A 80 22.77 -16.62 -7.71
N TRP A 81 22.04 -15.70 -7.04
CA TRP A 81 21.64 -15.86 -5.65
C TRP A 81 20.21 -15.35 -5.44
N VAL A 82 19.39 -16.16 -4.81
CA VAL A 82 17.97 -15.85 -4.59
C VAL A 82 17.67 -15.84 -3.10
N ILE A 83 17.20 -14.69 -2.57
CA ILE A 83 16.82 -14.52 -1.17
C ILE A 83 15.30 -14.41 -1.06
N ALA A 84 14.69 -15.17 -0.14
CA ALA A 84 13.26 -15.17 0.12
C ALA A 84 12.97 -15.23 1.63
N LEU A 85 11.71 -15.00 2.03
CA LEU A 85 11.28 -15.20 3.41
C LEU A 85 11.15 -16.70 3.73
N ALA A 86 11.52 -17.08 4.95
CA ALA A 86 11.37 -18.44 5.45
C ALA A 86 9.89 -18.83 5.67
N ASP A 87 9.68 -20.11 6.00
CA ASP A 87 8.39 -20.68 6.45
C ASP A 87 7.23 -20.66 5.45
N ALA A 88 7.52 -20.44 4.15
CA ALA A 88 6.48 -20.51 3.12
C ALA A 88 5.92 -21.94 2.97
N ARG A 89 4.58 -22.03 2.91
CA ARG A 89 3.87 -23.32 2.73
C ARG A 89 3.17 -23.40 1.37
N PRO A 90 3.21 -24.55 0.69
CA PRO A 90 4.00 -25.74 1.01
C PRO A 90 5.51 -25.49 0.84
N GLY A 91 6.34 -26.20 1.61
CA GLY A 91 7.81 -25.99 1.69
C GLY A 91 8.57 -26.11 0.37
N TRP A 92 8.02 -26.79 -0.64
CA TRP A 92 8.65 -26.88 -1.95
C TRP A 92 8.86 -25.52 -2.64
N LYS A 93 8.06 -24.50 -2.31
CA LYS A 93 8.18 -23.15 -2.85
C LYS A 93 9.49 -22.48 -2.49
N SER A 94 10.05 -22.82 -1.35
CA SER A 94 11.31 -22.29 -0.85
C SER A 94 12.56 -23.03 -1.34
N ARG A 95 12.40 -24.16 -2.05
CA ARG A 95 13.53 -24.98 -2.51
C ARG A 95 14.45 -24.30 -3.53
N LEU A 96 13.93 -23.26 -4.20
CA LEU A 96 14.67 -22.48 -5.17
C LEU A 96 15.22 -21.16 -4.59
N ALA A 97 15.09 -20.93 -3.29
CA ALA A 97 15.79 -19.84 -2.62
C ALA A 97 17.10 -20.38 -2.07
N ASP A 98 18.19 -19.66 -2.35
CA ASP A 98 19.53 -19.98 -1.84
C ASP A 98 19.69 -19.53 -0.38
N GLU A 99 18.95 -18.48 0.00
CA GLU A 99 18.92 -17.95 1.36
C GLU A 99 17.47 -17.71 1.81
N LEU A 100 17.16 -18.15 3.02
CA LEU A 100 15.85 -17.95 3.64
C LEU A 100 16.00 -17.05 4.86
N VAL A 101 15.43 -15.84 4.77
CA VAL A 101 15.41 -14.88 5.87
C VAL A 101 14.27 -15.23 6.83
N PRO A 102 14.54 -15.42 8.12
CA PRO A 102 13.52 -15.74 9.10
C PRO A 102 12.42 -14.66 9.16
N VAL A 103 11.15 -15.08 9.24
CA VAL A 103 10.06 -14.17 9.51
C VAL A 103 10.14 -13.65 10.95
N PRO A 104 9.82 -12.37 11.22
CA PRO A 104 9.88 -11.82 12.56
C PRO A 104 8.94 -12.53 13.54
N ALA A 105 9.45 -12.85 14.71
CA ALA A 105 8.65 -13.40 15.81
C ALA A 105 7.73 -12.36 16.46
N GLU A 106 8.11 -11.09 16.37
CA GLU A 106 7.40 -9.95 16.97
C GLU A 106 6.60 -9.18 15.91
N PRO A 107 5.53 -8.45 16.34
CA PRO A 107 4.72 -7.62 15.46
C PRO A 107 5.55 -6.64 14.63
N THR A 108 5.52 -6.82 13.32
CA THR A 108 6.38 -6.08 12.37
C THR A 108 5.57 -5.66 11.15
N ALA A 109 5.73 -4.42 10.69
CA ALA A 109 5.11 -3.97 9.46
C ALA A 109 5.67 -4.74 8.26
N LEU A 110 4.82 -5.05 7.29
CA LEU A 110 5.19 -5.84 6.13
C LEU A 110 6.31 -5.17 5.30
N SER A 111 6.32 -3.83 5.26
CA SER A 111 7.38 -3.07 4.61
C SER A 111 8.75 -3.28 5.27
N ASP A 112 8.80 -3.30 6.61
CA ASP A 112 10.03 -3.53 7.35
C ASP A 112 10.47 -5.00 7.25
N MET A 113 9.50 -5.92 7.20
CA MET A 113 9.77 -7.35 6.99
C MET A 113 10.41 -7.59 5.61
N PHE A 114 9.90 -6.97 4.55
CA PHE A 114 10.52 -7.08 3.22
C PHE A 114 11.93 -6.47 3.18
N ALA A 115 12.16 -5.42 3.94
CA ALA A 115 13.49 -4.82 4.02
C ALA A 115 14.56 -5.75 4.60
N LEU A 116 14.18 -6.78 5.38
CA LEU A 116 15.11 -7.79 5.88
C LEU A 116 15.75 -8.60 4.76
N LEU A 117 15.10 -8.75 3.61
CA LEU A 117 15.69 -9.42 2.44
C LEU A 117 16.92 -8.68 1.90
N ALA A 118 17.00 -7.38 2.11
CA ALA A 118 18.15 -6.56 1.70
C ALA A 118 19.26 -6.48 2.77
N GLY A 119 19.14 -7.23 3.86
CA GLY A 119 20.13 -7.30 4.96
C GLY A 119 19.54 -6.93 6.32
N ALA A 120 20.41 -6.86 7.32
CA ALA A 120 20.03 -6.57 8.70
C ALA A 120 19.27 -5.24 8.82
N GLN A 121 18.41 -5.16 9.85
CA GLN A 121 17.66 -3.96 10.15
C GLN A 121 18.59 -2.78 10.47
N ASP A 122 18.22 -1.61 9.99
CA ASP A 122 18.88 -0.33 10.24
C ASP A 122 17.87 0.73 10.72
N ASP A 123 18.35 1.90 11.11
CA ASP A 123 17.55 3.01 11.62
C ASP A 123 17.14 4.02 10.54
N ALA A 124 17.24 3.64 9.26
CA ALA A 124 16.83 4.51 8.19
C ALA A 124 15.35 4.89 8.25
N VAL A 125 15.10 6.10 7.83
CA VAL A 125 13.76 6.66 7.63
C VAL A 125 13.60 7.08 6.19
N PHE A 126 12.37 7.31 5.79
CA PHE A 126 12.07 7.87 4.49
C PHE A 126 12.54 9.32 4.41
N GLU A 127 13.31 9.61 3.36
CA GLU A 127 13.69 10.97 2.98
C GLU A 127 12.98 11.33 1.67
N PRO A 128 12.30 12.48 1.58
CA PRO A 128 11.51 12.85 0.40
C PRO A 128 12.33 12.90 -0.90
N ASP A 129 13.56 13.35 -0.81
CA ASP A 129 14.46 13.48 -1.97
C ASP A 129 14.85 12.13 -2.58
N ASP A 130 14.74 11.04 -1.82
CA ASP A 130 14.98 9.69 -2.30
C ASP A 130 13.91 9.18 -3.26
N TRP A 131 12.70 9.76 -3.18
CA TRP A 131 11.60 9.46 -4.10
C TRP A 131 10.89 10.74 -4.53
N PRO A 132 11.44 11.44 -5.52
CA PRO A 132 10.82 12.65 -6.07
C PRO A 132 9.42 12.35 -6.64
N ARG A 133 8.52 13.31 -6.51
CA ARG A 133 7.20 13.18 -7.13
C ARG A 133 7.34 12.99 -8.64
N PRO A 134 6.66 11.99 -9.23
CA PRO A 134 6.65 11.83 -10.69
C PRO A 134 5.92 12.98 -11.37
N GLU A 135 6.30 13.28 -12.60
CA GLU A 135 5.54 14.19 -13.45
C GLU A 135 4.13 13.66 -13.69
N SER A 136 3.16 14.56 -13.69
CA SER A 136 1.75 14.25 -13.92
C SER A 136 1.16 15.14 -15.02
N ALA A 137 0.20 14.61 -15.78
CA ALA A 137 -0.59 15.44 -16.66
C ALA A 137 -1.35 16.50 -15.85
N PRO A 138 -1.52 17.71 -16.38
CA PRO A 138 -2.28 18.76 -15.70
C PRO A 138 -3.72 18.32 -15.43
N PHE A 139 -4.23 18.67 -14.24
CA PHE A 139 -5.62 18.54 -13.87
C PHE A 139 -5.99 19.68 -12.90
N GLU A 140 -7.27 19.97 -12.77
CA GLU A 140 -7.74 21.02 -11.86
C GLU A 140 -7.67 20.53 -10.41
N LEU A 141 -6.93 21.24 -9.57
CA LEU A 141 -6.83 21.00 -8.14
C LEU A 141 -7.82 21.88 -7.37
N PRO A 142 -8.26 21.44 -6.16
CA PRO A 142 -9.03 22.31 -5.26
C PRO A 142 -8.26 23.60 -4.98
N GLN A 143 -9.02 24.71 -4.83
CA GLN A 143 -8.44 26.05 -4.67
C GLN A 143 -8.20 26.45 -3.22
N SER A 144 -8.89 25.82 -2.29
CA SER A 144 -8.78 26.05 -0.84
C SER A 144 -8.10 24.88 -0.11
N ASP A 145 -7.93 24.99 1.19
CA ASP A 145 -7.48 23.88 2.04
C ASP A 145 -8.48 22.73 1.97
N TYR A 146 -8.02 21.54 1.57
CA TYR A 146 -8.90 20.40 1.32
C TYR A 146 -8.45 19.12 2.00
N VAL A 147 -9.40 18.22 2.15
CA VAL A 147 -9.21 16.84 2.60
C VAL A 147 -9.68 15.87 1.53
N VAL A 148 -8.94 14.76 1.37
CA VAL A 148 -9.28 13.71 0.41
C VAL A 148 -9.94 12.54 1.14
N LEU A 149 -11.11 12.13 0.68
CA LEU A 149 -11.80 10.91 1.09
C LEU A 149 -11.67 9.88 -0.03
N HIS A 150 -10.71 8.94 0.10
CA HIS A 150 -10.50 7.87 -0.87
C HIS A 150 -11.27 6.63 -0.44
N VAL A 151 -12.39 6.36 -1.11
CA VAL A 151 -13.46 5.49 -0.59
C VAL A 151 -13.42 4.06 -1.10
N ASP A 152 -12.51 3.72 -2.02
CA ASP A 152 -12.37 2.38 -2.56
C ASP A 152 -11.22 1.56 -1.96
N ALA A 153 -11.27 0.27 -2.20
CA ALA A 153 -10.21 -0.68 -1.89
C ALA A 153 -10.35 -1.95 -2.76
N GLY A 154 -9.26 -2.68 -2.95
CA GLY A 154 -9.22 -3.88 -3.80
C GLY A 154 -10.08 -5.07 -3.31
N SER A 155 -10.98 -4.87 -2.33
CA SER A 155 -11.92 -5.89 -1.86
C SER A 155 -13.16 -5.27 -1.25
N PRO A 156 -14.37 -5.71 -1.62
CA PRO A 156 -15.62 -5.24 -1.03
C PRO A 156 -15.69 -5.44 0.50
N LEU A 157 -14.95 -6.39 1.05
CA LEU A 157 -14.88 -6.60 2.51
C LEU A 157 -14.28 -5.43 3.27
N ARG A 158 -13.61 -4.50 2.58
CA ARG A 158 -13.03 -3.30 3.17
C ARG A 158 -13.93 -2.08 3.05
N PHE A 159 -15.03 -2.16 2.29
CA PHE A 159 -15.90 -1.02 2.05
C PHE A 159 -16.62 -0.59 3.32
N TRP A 160 -16.57 0.70 3.59
CA TRP A 160 -17.30 1.30 4.66
C TRP A 160 -18.67 1.80 4.16
N GLN A 161 -19.61 1.97 5.06
CA GLN A 161 -20.99 2.29 4.69
C GLN A 161 -21.10 3.71 4.09
N PRO A 162 -21.81 3.91 2.95
CA PRO A 162 -21.91 5.20 2.25
C PRO A 162 -22.36 6.36 3.16
N HIS A 163 -23.40 6.15 3.97
CA HIS A 163 -23.90 7.18 4.88
C HIS A 163 -22.88 7.62 5.95
N LYS A 164 -21.92 6.79 6.31
CA LYS A 164 -20.86 7.15 7.26
C LYS A 164 -19.79 8.02 6.59
N TRP A 165 -19.44 7.72 5.33
CA TRP A 165 -18.59 8.59 4.55
C TRP A 165 -19.17 9.98 4.40
N LEU A 166 -20.47 10.07 4.10
CA LEU A 166 -21.17 11.34 3.97
C LEU A 166 -21.15 12.13 5.27
N LYS A 167 -21.38 11.49 6.43
CA LYS A 167 -21.29 12.14 7.74
C LYS A 167 -19.88 12.69 8.03
N VAL A 168 -18.83 11.95 7.64
CA VAL A 168 -17.44 12.45 7.77
C VAL A 168 -17.23 13.65 6.87
N ALA A 169 -17.70 13.60 5.62
CA ALA A 169 -17.62 14.73 4.68
C ALA A 169 -18.32 15.98 5.24
N ASP A 170 -19.57 15.85 5.69
CA ASP A 170 -20.34 16.95 6.25
C ASP A 170 -19.65 17.57 7.47
N ALA A 171 -19.10 16.73 8.36
CA ALA A 171 -18.40 17.19 9.56
C ALA A 171 -17.06 17.90 9.26
N LEU A 172 -16.32 17.47 8.22
CA LEU A 172 -15.09 18.14 7.81
C LEU A 172 -15.38 19.45 7.06
N ALA A 173 -16.42 19.46 6.20
CA ALA A 173 -16.87 20.66 5.51
C ALA A 173 -17.36 21.74 6.49
N SER A 174 -18.05 21.37 7.57
CA SER A 174 -18.50 22.31 8.61
C SER A 174 -17.34 23.02 9.36
N LYS A 175 -16.09 22.49 9.24
CA LYS A 175 -14.87 23.10 9.76
C LYS A 175 -14.18 24.04 8.76
N GLY A 176 -14.79 24.28 7.61
CA GLY A 176 -14.25 25.16 6.56
C GLY A 176 -13.27 24.48 5.61
N LEU A 177 -13.16 23.15 5.63
CA LEU A 177 -12.33 22.40 4.71
C LEU A 177 -13.11 22.02 3.45
N GLU A 178 -12.50 22.15 2.29
CA GLU A 178 -13.04 21.59 1.07
C GLU A 178 -12.92 20.06 1.12
N VAL A 179 -14.00 19.34 0.78
CA VAL A 179 -14.00 17.87 0.80
C VAL A 179 -13.95 17.35 -0.62
N VAL A 180 -13.06 16.42 -0.87
CA VAL A 180 -12.84 15.82 -2.18
C VAL A 180 -12.98 14.31 -2.10
N PHE A 181 -13.90 13.75 -2.86
CA PHE A 181 -14.00 12.31 -3.02
C PHE A 181 -13.10 11.80 -4.13
N CYS A 182 -12.51 10.62 -3.94
CA CYS A 182 -11.65 9.97 -4.91
C CYS A 182 -11.81 8.45 -4.89
N THR A 183 -11.75 7.83 -6.07
CA THR A 183 -11.66 6.37 -6.26
C THR A 183 -10.71 6.05 -7.40
N GLY A 184 -10.26 4.80 -7.48
CA GLY A 184 -9.63 4.26 -8.69
C GLY A 184 -10.64 4.05 -9.83
N PRO A 185 -10.13 3.82 -11.05
CA PRO A 185 -10.97 3.56 -12.22
C PRO A 185 -11.88 2.34 -12.03
N GLY A 186 -13.15 2.48 -12.42
CA GLY A 186 -14.18 1.43 -12.33
C GLY A 186 -14.96 1.40 -11.02
N GLU A 187 -14.61 2.25 -10.06
CA GLU A 187 -15.27 2.33 -8.74
C GLU A 187 -16.05 3.65 -8.54
N GLU A 188 -16.39 4.36 -9.65
CA GLU A 188 -17.07 5.66 -9.66
C GLU A 188 -18.42 5.58 -8.94
N HIS A 189 -19.13 4.46 -9.09
CA HIS A 189 -20.42 4.18 -8.47
C HIS A 189 -20.41 4.30 -6.94
N MET A 190 -19.24 4.15 -6.30
CA MET A 190 -19.12 4.29 -4.85
C MET A 190 -19.35 5.74 -4.41
N VAL A 191 -18.79 6.70 -5.16
CA VAL A 191 -19.00 8.12 -4.85
C VAL A 191 -20.46 8.50 -5.15
N GLU A 192 -21.05 8.00 -6.22
CA GLU A 192 -22.45 8.22 -6.53
C GLU A 192 -23.40 7.70 -5.43
N ALA A 193 -23.05 6.57 -4.80
CA ALA A 193 -23.81 6.03 -3.67
C ALA A 193 -23.62 6.84 -2.37
N ILE A 194 -22.48 7.54 -2.20
CA ILE A 194 -22.18 8.35 -1.02
C ILE A 194 -22.81 9.74 -1.15
N ASP A 195 -22.62 10.39 -2.29
CA ASP A 195 -23.05 11.77 -2.57
C ASP A 195 -23.85 11.85 -3.88
N PRO A 196 -25.07 11.32 -3.90
CA PRO A 196 -25.92 11.31 -5.11
C PRO A 196 -26.31 12.71 -5.58
N GLU A 197 -26.30 13.69 -4.69
CA GLU A 197 -26.59 15.09 -4.98
C GLU A 197 -25.37 15.87 -5.50
N ARG A 198 -24.17 15.23 -5.54
CA ARG A 198 -22.91 15.83 -6.02
C ARG A 198 -22.57 17.15 -5.32
N ARG A 199 -22.71 17.18 -4.00
CA ARG A 199 -22.44 18.36 -3.17
C ARG A 199 -20.94 18.64 -3.01
N TYR A 200 -20.11 17.61 -3.19
CA TYR A 200 -18.67 17.65 -3.01
C TYR A 200 -17.94 17.44 -4.32
N GLN A 201 -16.73 18.00 -4.43
CA GLN A 201 -15.87 17.75 -5.58
C GLN A 201 -15.47 16.27 -5.64
N SER A 202 -15.41 15.72 -6.85
CA SER A 202 -15.08 14.31 -7.07
C SER A 202 -14.06 14.11 -8.18
N TYR A 203 -13.06 13.27 -7.89
CA TYR A 203 -12.10 12.73 -8.85
C TYR A 203 -12.28 11.21 -9.01
N ALA A 204 -13.49 10.72 -8.91
CA ALA A 204 -13.78 9.29 -9.01
C ALA A 204 -13.35 8.73 -10.37
N GLY A 205 -12.44 7.78 -10.36
CA GLY A 205 -11.99 7.03 -11.54
C GLY A 205 -11.13 7.79 -12.55
N ILE A 206 -10.86 9.08 -12.37
CA ILE A 206 -10.27 9.94 -13.41
C ILE A 206 -8.77 10.22 -13.22
N LEU A 207 -8.21 10.01 -12.03
CA LEU A 207 -6.81 10.29 -11.76
C LEU A 207 -5.94 9.06 -12.00
N ASP A 208 -4.78 9.28 -12.64
CA ASP A 208 -3.68 8.32 -12.60
C ASP A 208 -2.90 8.43 -11.27
N LEU A 209 -1.94 7.53 -11.04
CA LEU A 209 -1.19 7.52 -9.78
C LEU A 209 -0.30 8.77 -9.58
N PRO A 210 0.38 9.35 -10.59
CA PRO A 210 1.04 10.65 -10.48
C PRO A 210 0.10 11.80 -10.12
N GLN A 211 -1.08 11.87 -10.72
CA GLN A 211 -2.09 12.88 -10.40
C GLN A 211 -2.64 12.68 -8.99
N LEU A 212 -2.92 11.43 -8.59
CA LEU A 212 -3.32 11.13 -7.22
C LEU A 212 -2.22 11.52 -6.21
N TRP A 213 -0.94 11.29 -6.53
CA TRP A 213 0.17 11.76 -5.68
C TRP A 213 0.11 13.28 -5.51
N GLN A 214 -0.02 14.02 -6.62
CA GLN A 214 -0.10 15.48 -6.58
C GLN A 214 -1.31 15.99 -5.79
N LEU A 215 -2.47 15.34 -5.92
CA LEU A 215 -3.65 15.63 -5.11
C LEU A 215 -3.38 15.40 -3.63
N LEU A 216 -2.78 14.27 -3.28
CA LEU A 216 -2.47 13.93 -1.89
C LEU A 216 -1.42 14.85 -1.28
N GLU A 217 -0.35 15.17 -1.99
CA GLU A 217 0.76 16.02 -1.50
C GLU A 217 0.28 17.40 -1.00
N ARG A 218 -0.78 17.93 -1.60
CA ARG A 218 -1.37 19.22 -1.23
C ARG A 218 -2.54 19.11 -0.26
N ALA A 219 -3.02 17.92 0.01
CA ALA A 219 -4.12 17.70 0.92
C ALA A 219 -3.70 17.90 2.38
N ARG A 220 -4.56 18.52 3.18
CA ARG A 220 -4.38 18.64 4.63
C ARG A 220 -4.51 17.28 5.34
N LEU A 221 -5.30 16.38 4.76
CA LEU A 221 -5.56 15.06 5.31
C LEU A 221 -6.07 14.11 4.22
N LEU A 222 -5.67 12.85 4.32
CA LEU A 222 -6.32 11.72 3.64
C LEU A 222 -7.11 10.91 4.67
N VAL A 223 -8.38 10.61 4.37
CA VAL A 223 -9.11 9.53 5.04
C VAL A 223 -9.36 8.43 4.02
N CYS A 224 -8.91 7.22 4.29
CA CYS A 224 -9.03 6.13 3.32
C CYS A 224 -9.22 4.76 3.98
N LEU A 225 -9.53 3.79 3.17
CA LEU A 225 -9.49 2.38 3.52
C LEU A 225 -8.06 1.83 3.49
N ASP A 226 -7.83 0.63 4.01
CA ASP A 226 -6.60 -0.16 3.82
C ASP A 226 -6.44 -0.49 2.33
N SER A 227 -5.84 0.41 1.56
CA SER A 227 -5.73 0.39 0.10
C SER A 227 -4.39 0.97 -0.39
N GLY A 228 -4.20 0.99 -1.71
CA GLY A 228 -3.03 1.60 -2.35
C GLY A 228 -2.83 3.07 -2.01
N ALA A 229 -3.92 3.82 -1.84
CA ALA A 229 -3.90 5.24 -1.50
C ALA A 229 -3.17 5.50 -0.16
N SER A 230 -3.37 4.64 0.86
CA SER A 230 -2.67 4.75 2.15
C SER A 230 -1.15 4.61 2.03
N HIS A 231 -0.68 3.84 1.05
CA HIS A 231 0.75 3.69 0.79
C HIS A 231 1.31 4.84 -0.04
N LEU A 232 0.53 5.37 -0.96
CA LEU A 232 0.90 6.55 -1.75
C LEU A 232 0.98 7.80 -0.87
N ALA A 233 0.07 7.95 0.08
CA ALA A 233 0.07 9.05 1.04
C ALA A 233 1.36 9.12 1.88
N LYS A 234 2.00 7.97 2.18
CA LYS A 234 3.30 7.96 2.87
C LYS A 234 4.39 8.59 2.01
N LEU A 235 4.41 8.31 0.71
CA LEU A 235 5.35 8.93 -0.24
C LEU A 235 5.04 10.43 -0.41
N ALA A 236 3.78 10.79 -0.53
CA ALA A 236 3.32 12.17 -0.65
C ALA A 236 3.37 12.95 0.68
N ARG A 237 3.69 12.28 1.80
CA ARG A 237 3.74 12.85 3.16
C ARG A 237 2.42 13.42 3.66
N THR A 238 1.31 12.95 3.13
CA THR A 238 -0.04 13.40 3.50
C THR A 238 -0.45 12.80 4.83
N PRO A 239 -0.80 13.58 5.86
CA PRO A 239 -1.39 13.04 7.09
C PRO A 239 -2.55 12.09 6.76
N SER A 240 -2.61 10.93 7.41
CA SER A 240 -3.54 9.88 6.97
C SER A 240 -4.28 9.21 8.11
N VAL A 241 -5.60 9.13 7.97
CA VAL A 241 -6.49 8.28 8.77
C VAL A 241 -6.90 7.08 7.93
N VAL A 242 -6.53 5.88 8.35
CA VAL A 242 -6.77 4.65 7.58
C VAL A 242 -7.68 3.69 8.36
N LEU A 243 -8.77 3.26 7.71
CA LEU A 243 -9.76 2.37 8.29
C LEU A 243 -9.41 0.91 8.01
N TYR A 244 -9.30 0.10 9.07
CA TYR A 244 -8.98 -1.32 9.01
C TYR A 244 -10.12 -2.18 9.52
N GLY A 245 -10.82 -2.84 8.62
CA GLY A 245 -11.78 -3.90 8.95
C GLY A 245 -11.11 -5.28 8.94
N PRO A 246 -11.02 -5.95 7.77
CA PRO A 246 -10.43 -7.28 7.65
C PRO A 246 -8.90 -7.27 7.70
N GLY A 247 -8.26 -6.12 7.41
CA GLY A 247 -6.81 -5.95 7.42
C GLY A 247 -6.20 -5.87 8.82
N SER A 248 -4.88 -5.78 8.86
CA SER A 248 -4.11 -5.60 10.10
C SER A 248 -3.35 -4.27 10.07
N PRO A 249 -3.64 -3.32 10.96
CA PRO A 249 -2.90 -2.06 11.03
C PRO A 249 -1.42 -2.27 11.39
N VAL A 250 -1.08 -3.37 12.05
CA VAL A 250 0.31 -3.73 12.33
C VAL A 250 1.04 -4.10 11.04
N LEU A 251 0.43 -4.94 10.19
CA LEU A 251 1.04 -5.38 8.94
C LEU A 251 1.14 -4.27 7.89
N PHE A 252 0.07 -3.50 7.71
CA PHE A 252 -0.06 -2.56 6.59
C PHE A 252 0.14 -1.10 6.98
N GLY A 253 0.30 -0.84 8.27
CA GLY A 253 0.65 0.48 8.80
C GLY A 253 2.07 0.93 8.41
N PRO A 254 2.51 2.08 8.94
CA PRO A 254 3.74 2.73 8.50
C PRO A 254 5.02 1.93 8.82
N GLY A 255 5.09 1.21 9.93
CA GLY A 255 6.32 0.56 10.36
C GLY A 255 7.43 1.54 10.78
N ARG A 256 8.65 1.04 10.98
CA ARG A 256 9.79 1.83 11.49
C ARG A 256 10.32 2.82 10.46
N PHE A 257 10.40 2.40 9.21
CA PHE A 257 10.92 3.25 8.14
C PHE A 257 10.07 4.52 7.94
N TRP A 258 8.78 4.44 8.24
CA TRP A 258 7.82 5.53 8.11
C TRP A 258 7.45 6.17 9.46
N ARG A 259 8.27 6.02 10.51
CA ARG A 259 7.94 6.46 11.87
C ARG A 259 7.63 7.96 12.02
N GLY A 260 8.13 8.80 11.09
CA GLY A 260 7.82 10.23 11.05
C GLY A 260 6.54 10.61 10.30
N HIS A 261 5.84 9.64 9.69
CA HIS A 261 4.62 9.90 8.93
C HIS A 261 3.43 10.12 9.85
N PRO A 262 2.72 11.27 9.75
CA PRO A 262 1.50 11.52 10.53
C PRO A 262 0.40 10.52 10.14
N TYR A 263 0.07 9.61 11.04
CA TYR A 263 -0.79 8.47 10.72
C TYR A 263 -1.65 8.07 11.90
N ARG A 264 -2.93 7.72 11.61
CA ARG A 264 -3.85 7.09 12.56
C ARG A 264 -4.53 5.90 11.90
N ALA A 265 -4.53 4.76 12.60
CA ALA A 265 -5.31 3.60 12.22
C ALA A 265 -6.61 3.57 13.03
N VAL A 266 -7.74 3.48 12.36
CA VAL A 266 -9.04 3.27 12.99
C VAL A 266 -9.46 1.84 12.74
N THR A 267 -9.64 1.07 13.81
CA THR A 267 -9.99 -0.35 13.75
C THR A 267 -10.69 -0.79 15.02
N ILE A 268 -11.50 -1.84 14.93
CA ILE A 268 -11.98 -2.51 16.13
C ILE A 268 -10.94 -3.55 16.53
N ALA A 269 -10.35 -3.39 17.71
CA ALA A 269 -9.42 -4.37 18.26
C ALA A 269 -10.14 -5.71 18.47
N ASP A 270 -9.37 -6.80 18.43
CA ASP A 270 -9.83 -8.15 18.79
C ASP A 270 -11.14 -8.62 18.14
N PHE A 271 -11.39 -8.19 16.88
CA PHE A 271 -12.55 -8.64 16.15
C PHE A 271 -12.47 -10.17 15.93
N PRO A 272 -13.44 -10.97 16.37
CA PRO A 272 -13.29 -12.43 16.54
C PRO A 272 -13.01 -13.19 15.25
N CYS A 273 -13.38 -12.66 14.09
CA CYS A 273 -13.13 -13.31 12.80
C CYS A 273 -11.78 -12.96 12.15
N ARG A 274 -10.89 -12.21 12.83
CA ARG A 274 -9.51 -12.02 12.41
C ARG A 274 -8.63 -13.16 12.93
N ASP A 275 -8.91 -14.35 12.48
CA ASP A 275 -8.31 -15.61 12.94
C ASP A 275 -7.16 -16.11 12.05
N GLN A 276 -6.91 -15.43 10.91
CA GLN A 276 -5.87 -15.83 9.97
C GLN A 276 -4.49 -15.32 10.43
N LYS A 277 -3.56 -16.28 10.55
CA LYS A 277 -2.15 -16.03 10.92
C LYS A 277 -1.20 -16.05 9.74
N MET A 278 -1.70 -16.27 8.52
CA MET A 278 -0.86 -16.44 7.34
C MET A 278 -0.63 -15.13 6.59
N VAL A 279 0.63 -14.88 6.21
CA VAL A 279 1.05 -13.82 5.29
C VAL A 279 1.93 -14.45 4.23
N PHE A 280 1.59 -14.31 2.93
CA PHE A 280 2.28 -14.95 1.80
C PHE A 280 2.59 -16.43 1.99
N LYS A 281 1.69 -17.16 2.64
CA LYS A 281 1.81 -18.58 2.96
C LYS A 281 2.81 -18.90 4.09
N SER A 282 3.40 -17.91 4.74
CA SER A 282 4.18 -18.09 5.98
C SER A 282 3.29 -17.85 7.19
N GLU A 283 3.35 -18.74 8.18
CA GLU A 283 2.57 -18.64 9.42
C GLU A 283 3.30 -17.79 10.45
N MET A 284 2.59 -16.81 11.03
CA MET A 284 3.12 -15.89 12.04
C MET A 284 2.12 -15.78 13.20
N ASN A 285 2.50 -16.25 14.38
CA ASN A 285 1.59 -16.38 15.52
C ASN A 285 0.96 -15.06 16.02
N TRP A 286 1.64 -13.94 15.77
CA TRP A 286 1.17 -12.60 16.16
C TRP A 286 0.24 -11.96 15.14
N VAL A 287 0.19 -12.47 13.90
CA VAL A 287 -0.68 -11.93 12.85
C VAL A 287 -2.15 -12.18 13.20
N ARG A 288 -2.97 -11.15 13.04
CA ARG A 288 -4.42 -11.18 13.14
C ARG A 288 -5.02 -10.46 11.94
N ARG A 289 -5.61 -11.20 11.02
CA ARG A 289 -6.30 -10.69 9.84
C ARG A 289 -7.43 -11.62 9.42
N CYS A 290 -8.32 -11.13 8.57
CA CYS A 290 -9.35 -11.94 7.94
C CYS A 290 -8.92 -12.39 6.55
N GLN A 291 -9.29 -13.59 6.13
CA GLN A 291 -9.15 -14.09 4.75
C GLN A 291 -10.47 -14.58 4.14
N ARG A 292 -11.59 -14.18 4.70
CA ARG A 292 -12.90 -14.52 4.15
C ARG A 292 -13.08 -13.88 2.77
N THR A 293 -13.82 -14.55 1.95
CA THR A 293 -14.27 -14.03 0.66
C THR A 293 -15.57 -13.21 0.84
N PRO A 294 -15.97 -12.38 -0.14
CA PRO A 294 -17.24 -11.67 -0.10
C PRO A 294 -18.46 -12.61 -0.01
N ARG A 295 -18.34 -13.86 -0.50
CA ARG A 295 -19.41 -14.88 -0.35
C ARG A 295 -19.55 -15.38 1.09
N GLU A 296 -18.44 -15.51 1.80
CA GLU A 296 -18.43 -15.97 3.20
C GLU A 296 -18.78 -14.83 4.19
N CYS A 297 -18.61 -13.58 3.78
CA CYS A 297 -18.89 -12.40 4.60
C CYS A 297 -19.51 -11.30 3.72
N PRO A 298 -20.79 -11.41 3.34
CA PRO A 298 -21.44 -10.43 2.47
C PRO A 298 -21.67 -9.07 3.15
N ALA A 299 -21.65 -9.02 4.48
CA ALA A 299 -21.78 -7.81 5.27
C ALA A 299 -20.63 -7.73 6.30
N PRO A 300 -19.52 -7.03 5.99
CA PRO A 300 -18.32 -7.03 6.84
C PRO A 300 -18.55 -6.28 8.14
N ALA A 301 -19.03 -6.99 9.17
CA ALA A 301 -19.34 -6.41 10.49
C ALA A 301 -18.16 -5.65 11.10
N CYS A 302 -16.91 -6.08 10.82
CA CYS A 302 -15.71 -5.37 11.29
C CYS A 302 -15.57 -3.96 10.69
N MET A 303 -16.01 -3.74 9.45
CA MET A 303 -16.08 -2.40 8.85
C MET A 303 -17.29 -1.62 9.36
N HIS A 304 -18.43 -2.31 9.47
CA HIS A 304 -19.67 -1.69 9.94
C HIS A 304 -19.58 -1.21 11.41
N ALA A 305 -18.74 -1.85 12.22
CA ALA A 305 -18.52 -1.46 13.61
C ALA A 305 -17.60 -0.24 13.79
N ILE A 306 -16.91 0.20 12.75
CA ILE A 306 -16.11 1.44 12.83
C ILE A 306 -17.07 2.63 12.88
N ASP A 307 -16.99 3.42 13.95
CA ASP A 307 -17.84 4.57 14.18
C ASP A 307 -17.30 5.84 13.52
N VAL A 308 -18.20 6.73 13.13
CA VAL A 308 -17.87 8.03 12.54
C VAL A 308 -17.10 8.90 13.53
N GLU A 309 -17.50 8.87 14.79
CA GLU A 309 -16.88 9.63 15.87
C GLU A 309 -15.40 9.26 16.08
N ALA A 310 -15.05 7.97 15.98
CA ALA A 310 -13.66 7.50 16.07
C ALA A 310 -12.82 8.00 14.87
N VAL A 311 -13.40 8.02 13.68
CA VAL A 311 -12.75 8.56 12.48
C VAL A 311 -12.54 10.07 12.63
N LEU A 312 -13.56 10.82 13.03
CA LEU A 312 -13.49 12.28 13.21
C LEU A 312 -12.53 12.68 14.33
N ALA A 313 -12.47 11.92 15.42
CA ALA A 313 -11.49 12.14 16.48
C ALA A 313 -10.06 12.01 15.94
N SER A 314 -9.78 10.94 15.16
CA SER A 314 -8.49 10.73 14.50
C SER A 314 -8.14 11.83 13.49
N CYS A 315 -9.13 12.32 12.73
CA CYS A 315 -8.96 13.49 11.85
C CYS A 315 -8.58 14.75 12.64
N GLY A 316 -9.28 15.00 13.76
CA GLY A 316 -9.02 16.14 14.62
C GLY A 316 -7.61 16.14 15.24
N GLU A 317 -7.03 14.98 15.51
CA GLU A 317 -5.64 14.85 15.99
C GLU A 317 -4.59 15.23 14.93
N LEU A 318 -4.86 14.95 13.66
CA LEU A 318 -3.94 15.19 12.55
C LEU A 318 -4.11 16.58 11.89
N LEU A 319 -5.24 17.26 12.11
CA LEU A 319 -5.53 18.59 11.55
C LEU A 319 -5.15 19.75 12.48
N ARG A 320 -4.59 19.46 13.66
CA ARG A 320 -4.14 20.47 14.63
C ARG A 320 -2.91 21.27 14.20
#